data_ee69f74108aa7cfa8d3b1d0ae4172f1c
#
_entry.id   ee69f74108aa7cfa8d3b1d0ae4172f1c
#
_cell.length_a   1.000
_cell.length_b   1.000
_cell.length_c   1.000
_cell.angle_alpha   90.00
_cell.angle_beta   90.00
_cell.angle_gamma   90.00
#
_symmetry.space_group_name_H-M   'P 1'
#
loop_
_entity.id
_entity.type
_entity.pdbx_description
1 polymer ?
#
loop_
_entity_poly.entity_id
_entity_poly.type
_entity_poly.pdbx_seq_one_letter_code
_entity_poly.pdbx_strand_id
1 'polypeptide(L)'
;MPGRRWIILAILFAARAATGFLFQSVGSSAQLLMRDLAIDYSQIGMLLGAYLLPGVVVAFPAGLLGQRFSEKTLGLAGLALMAISGVALGWSENFPAALVARTVGGAGATIVVLVATKLTTDWFDRREIVLAMSLLQMSWPFGAMLALPIQAVVAQLWGWPAVMISGALCAGAAFLAFAFVSPAPQAMQAATVDRAKLPGAVLLPVTIAGIVWGAMNLACILFFSYAPLLMTARGSAPTVAASLTSLAIWLTILAIPTGGYVVHRLGKPIAAIAVCALIAASALTLFVAGVYPTICCLIFGIAVGPLSGAILSLPSQVLKPSQRSVGFGVFYTCFYVLMAVGPSAAGRLQDIWRSPAAGLIAAAALLVVVMPLSLSFASLSNRRQIVERGRETELRAAS
;
A
#
# COMPACT_ATOMS: atom_id res chain seq x y z
N MET A 1 -22.55 10.39 20.98
CA MET A 1 -21.73 9.68 21.97
C MET A 1 -20.28 9.67 21.46
N PRO A 2 -19.41 10.51 21.99
CA PRO A 2 -18.05 10.69 21.40
C PRO A 2 -17.18 9.43 21.46
N GLY A 3 -17.31 8.57 22.47
CA GLY A 3 -16.48 7.36 22.57
C GLY A 3 -16.76 6.26 21.55
N ARG A 4 -18.00 6.12 21.07
CA ARG A 4 -18.38 5.01 20.16
C ARG A 4 -17.69 5.08 18.81
N ARG A 5 -17.49 6.27 18.24
CA ARG A 5 -16.81 6.45 16.94
C ARG A 5 -15.35 6.02 16.97
N TRP A 6 -14.65 6.25 18.10
CA TRP A 6 -13.26 5.82 18.26
C TRP A 6 -13.13 4.30 18.42
N ILE A 7 -14.11 3.65 19.08
CA ILE A 7 -14.18 2.17 19.14
C ILE A 7 -14.37 1.61 17.73
N ILE A 8 -15.27 2.21 16.94
CA ILE A 8 -15.49 1.79 15.55
C ILE A 8 -14.21 1.99 14.74
N LEU A 9 -13.52 3.14 14.87
CA LEU A 9 -12.24 3.36 14.20
C LEU A 9 -11.19 2.31 14.60
N ALA A 10 -11.13 1.91 15.88
CA ALA A 10 -10.23 0.86 16.33
C ALA A 10 -10.55 -0.50 15.69
N ILE A 11 -11.83 -0.84 15.53
CA ILE A 11 -12.26 -2.07 14.82
C ILE A 11 -11.90 -1.97 13.32
N LEU A 12 -12.13 -0.83 12.68
CA LEU A 12 -11.77 -0.61 11.27
C LEU A 12 -10.25 -0.66 11.08
N PHE A 13 -9.51 -0.11 12.03
CA PHE A 13 -8.05 -0.19 12.07
C PHE A 13 -7.59 -1.65 12.14
N ALA A 14 -8.15 -2.45 13.05
CA ALA A 14 -7.82 -3.86 13.21
C ALA A 14 -8.17 -4.66 11.94
N ALA A 15 -9.36 -4.44 11.35
CA ALA A 15 -9.77 -5.08 10.09
C ALA A 15 -8.80 -4.77 8.95
N ARG A 16 -8.38 -3.51 8.83
CA ARG A 16 -7.42 -3.11 7.80
C ARG A 16 -5.99 -3.56 8.12
N ALA A 17 -5.59 -3.63 9.39
CA ALA A 17 -4.31 -4.21 9.80
C ALA A 17 -4.22 -5.69 9.44
N ALA A 18 -5.33 -6.44 9.56
CA ALA A 18 -5.39 -7.84 9.12
C ALA A 18 -5.10 -7.99 7.61
N THR A 19 -5.43 -6.99 6.77
CA THR A 19 -5.07 -7.04 5.34
C THR A 19 -3.56 -6.97 5.12
N GLY A 20 -2.84 -6.13 5.86
CA GLY A 20 -1.38 -6.04 5.83
C GLY A 20 -0.70 -7.27 6.43
N PHE A 21 -1.27 -7.82 7.51
CA PHE A 21 -0.78 -9.03 8.15
C PHE A 21 -0.87 -10.23 7.20
N LEU A 22 -2.02 -10.43 6.55
CA LEU A 22 -2.22 -11.51 5.57
C LEU A 22 -1.38 -11.28 4.30
N PHE A 23 -1.21 -10.03 3.87
CA PHE A 23 -0.34 -9.72 2.72
C PHE A 23 1.08 -10.23 2.94
N GLN A 24 1.64 -9.97 4.11
CA GLN A 24 3.04 -10.27 4.41
C GLN A 24 3.34 -11.79 4.52
N SER A 25 2.32 -12.64 4.66
CA SER A 25 2.50 -14.09 4.87
C SER A 25 3.33 -14.77 3.78
N VAL A 26 3.17 -14.37 2.51
CA VAL A 26 3.96 -14.91 1.39
C VAL A 26 5.43 -14.48 1.49
N GLY A 27 5.69 -13.19 1.75
CA GLY A 27 7.06 -12.70 1.90
C GLY A 27 7.80 -13.33 3.08
N SER A 28 7.11 -13.46 4.24
CA SER A 28 7.68 -14.04 5.46
C SER A 28 8.02 -15.52 5.35
N SER A 29 7.37 -16.27 4.47
CA SER A 29 7.56 -17.71 4.27
C SER A 29 8.05 -18.09 2.88
N ALA A 30 8.55 -17.11 2.10
CA ALA A 30 8.87 -17.30 0.69
C ALA A 30 9.85 -18.45 0.42
N GLN A 31 10.91 -18.61 1.22
CA GLN A 31 11.89 -19.71 1.06
C GLN A 31 11.24 -21.08 1.24
N LEU A 32 10.35 -21.23 2.21
CA LEU A 32 9.64 -22.48 2.47
C LEU A 32 8.65 -22.79 1.34
N LEU A 33 7.91 -21.78 0.87
CA LEU A 33 7.01 -21.89 -0.28
C LEU A 33 7.76 -22.32 -1.54
N MET A 34 8.91 -21.68 -1.83
CA MET A 34 9.73 -22.04 -2.98
C MET A 34 10.20 -23.48 -2.94
N ARG A 35 10.63 -23.94 -1.77
CA ARG A 35 11.10 -25.32 -1.58
C ARG A 35 9.96 -26.34 -1.71
N ASP A 36 8.85 -26.09 -1.01
CA ASP A 36 7.81 -27.11 -0.84
C ASP A 36 6.84 -27.17 -2.05
N LEU A 37 6.58 -26.03 -2.73
CA LEU A 37 5.78 -25.99 -3.95
C LEU A 37 6.62 -26.01 -5.24
N ALA A 38 7.95 -26.11 -5.13
CA ALA A 38 8.90 -26.07 -6.25
C ALA A 38 8.69 -24.86 -7.18
N ILE A 39 8.48 -23.67 -6.59
CA ILE A 39 8.22 -22.41 -7.30
C ILE A 39 9.45 -21.48 -7.26
N ASP A 40 9.53 -20.59 -8.26
CA ASP A 40 10.60 -19.62 -8.41
C ASP A 40 10.26 -18.25 -7.79
N TYR A 41 11.21 -17.29 -7.84
CA TYR A 41 11.00 -15.93 -7.34
C TYR A 41 9.93 -15.17 -8.14
N SER A 42 9.80 -15.44 -9.45
CA SER A 42 8.75 -14.88 -10.29
C SER A 42 7.37 -15.28 -9.79
N GLN A 43 7.20 -16.55 -9.42
CA GLN A 43 5.95 -17.09 -8.90
C GLN A 43 5.65 -16.56 -7.48
N ILE A 44 6.66 -16.37 -6.63
CA ILE A 44 6.49 -15.62 -5.37
C ILE A 44 6.00 -14.19 -5.66
N GLY A 45 6.60 -13.52 -6.63
CA GLY A 45 6.17 -12.19 -7.07
C GLY A 45 4.73 -12.18 -7.59
N MET A 46 4.31 -13.23 -8.33
CA MET A 46 2.93 -13.40 -8.76
C MET A 46 1.96 -13.56 -7.58
N LEU A 47 2.32 -14.32 -6.54
CA LEU A 47 1.52 -14.44 -5.33
C LEU A 47 1.38 -13.10 -4.57
N LEU A 48 2.44 -12.29 -4.54
CA LEU A 48 2.38 -10.94 -3.97
C LEU A 48 1.48 -10.02 -4.81
N GLY A 49 1.66 -10.02 -6.14
CA GLY A 49 0.87 -9.21 -7.07
C GLY A 49 -0.60 -9.63 -7.13
N ALA A 50 -0.89 -10.92 -7.08
CA ALA A 50 -2.26 -11.47 -7.11
C ALA A 50 -3.13 -10.98 -5.95
N TYR A 51 -2.53 -10.69 -4.80
CA TYR A 51 -3.27 -10.09 -3.68
C TYR A 51 -3.70 -8.64 -3.95
N LEU A 52 -2.98 -7.92 -4.79
CA LEU A 52 -3.24 -6.52 -5.12
C LEU A 52 -3.99 -6.35 -6.45
N LEU A 53 -3.95 -7.37 -7.30
CA LEU A 53 -4.61 -7.38 -8.61
C LEU A 53 -6.12 -7.07 -8.54
N PRO A 54 -6.91 -7.63 -7.60
CA PRO A 54 -8.33 -7.30 -7.50
C PRO A 54 -8.59 -5.82 -7.27
N GLY A 55 -7.63 -5.07 -6.69
CA GLY A 55 -7.74 -3.61 -6.53
C GLY A 55 -7.91 -2.87 -7.86
N VAL A 56 -7.35 -3.38 -8.96
CA VAL A 56 -7.50 -2.79 -10.31
C VAL A 56 -8.94 -2.90 -10.79
N VAL A 57 -9.58 -4.06 -10.56
CA VAL A 57 -10.90 -4.39 -11.10
C VAL A 57 -12.01 -4.05 -10.12
N VAL A 58 -11.82 -4.35 -8.82
CA VAL A 58 -12.85 -4.24 -7.78
C VAL A 58 -13.00 -2.81 -7.26
N ALA A 59 -11.97 -1.97 -7.32
CA ALA A 59 -12.04 -0.61 -6.80
C ALA A 59 -13.14 0.23 -7.48
N PHE A 60 -13.40 0.03 -8.76
CA PHE A 60 -14.47 0.71 -9.49
C PHE A 60 -15.87 0.11 -9.23
N PRO A 61 -16.09 -1.22 -9.34
CA PRO A 61 -17.40 -1.83 -9.04
C PRO A 61 -17.80 -1.79 -7.57
N ALA A 62 -16.85 -1.73 -6.63
CA ALA A 62 -17.18 -1.69 -5.20
C ALA A 62 -18.00 -0.45 -4.81
N GLY A 63 -17.82 0.67 -5.52
CA GLY A 63 -18.70 1.82 -5.41
C GLY A 63 -20.14 1.52 -5.81
N LEU A 64 -20.35 0.63 -6.79
CA LEU A 64 -21.67 0.18 -7.23
C LEU A 64 -22.26 -0.87 -6.30
N LEU A 65 -21.46 -1.79 -5.77
CA LEU A 65 -21.87 -2.79 -4.79
C LEU A 65 -22.33 -2.13 -3.46
N GLY A 66 -21.69 -1.05 -3.06
CA GLY A 66 -22.11 -0.24 -1.89
C GLY A 66 -23.48 0.41 -2.02
N GLN A 67 -24.07 0.44 -3.24
CA GLN A 67 -25.47 0.89 -3.43
C GLN A 67 -26.50 -0.23 -3.19
N ARG A 68 -26.08 -1.51 -3.28
CA ARG A 68 -26.96 -2.68 -3.14
C ARG A 68 -26.83 -3.39 -1.79
N PHE A 69 -25.67 -3.35 -1.18
CA PHE A 69 -25.36 -4.07 0.06
C PHE A 69 -24.91 -3.08 1.15
N SER A 70 -25.23 -3.39 2.39
CA SER A 70 -24.76 -2.58 3.52
C SER A 70 -23.23 -2.69 3.68
N GLU A 71 -22.59 -1.62 4.13
CA GLU A 71 -21.15 -1.60 4.43
C GLU A 71 -20.74 -2.70 5.41
N LYS A 72 -21.64 -3.00 6.36
CA LYS A 72 -21.44 -4.09 7.31
C LYS A 72 -21.37 -5.45 6.61
N THR A 73 -22.30 -5.74 5.71
CA THR A 73 -22.33 -6.99 4.96
C THR A 73 -21.10 -7.12 4.08
N LEU A 74 -20.72 -6.05 3.37
CA LEU A 74 -19.54 -6.04 2.52
C LEU A 74 -18.24 -6.21 3.32
N GLY A 75 -18.11 -5.54 4.46
CA GLY A 75 -16.94 -5.67 5.33
C GLY A 75 -16.79 -7.09 5.91
N LEU A 76 -17.89 -7.69 6.36
CA LEU A 76 -17.91 -9.09 6.83
C LEU A 76 -17.60 -10.07 5.69
N ALA A 77 -18.17 -9.88 4.50
CA ALA A 77 -17.85 -10.71 3.34
C ALA A 77 -16.36 -10.60 2.94
N GLY A 78 -15.80 -9.39 2.96
CA GLY A 78 -14.39 -9.18 2.68
C GLY A 78 -13.47 -9.90 3.68
N LEU A 79 -13.75 -9.80 4.98
CA LEU A 79 -13.00 -10.48 6.03
C LEU A 79 -13.15 -12.01 5.97
N ALA A 80 -14.35 -12.50 5.65
CA ALA A 80 -14.59 -13.93 5.43
C ALA A 80 -13.79 -14.47 4.24
N LEU A 81 -13.78 -13.75 3.11
CA LEU A 81 -12.97 -14.10 1.94
C LEU A 81 -11.47 -14.15 2.30
N MET A 82 -10.98 -13.21 3.10
CA MET A 82 -9.58 -13.22 3.58
C MET A 82 -9.30 -14.43 4.47
N ALA A 83 -10.18 -14.77 5.40
CA ALA A 83 -10.01 -15.93 6.28
C ALA A 83 -10.03 -17.24 5.49
N ILE A 84 -11.01 -17.43 4.61
CA ILE A 84 -11.12 -18.60 3.72
C ILE A 84 -9.87 -18.72 2.83
N SER A 85 -9.44 -17.59 2.26
CA SER A 85 -8.24 -17.53 1.42
C SER A 85 -6.98 -17.98 2.16
N GLY A 86 -6.80 -17.52 3.41
CA GLY A 86 -5.64 -17.89 4.21
C GLY A 86 -5.61 -19.40 4.52
N VAL A 87 -6.77 -19.98 4.84
CA VAL A 87 -6.91 -21.45 5.04
C VAL A 87 -6.65 -22.18 3.72
N ALA A 88 -7.30 -21.77 2.62
CA ALA A 88 -7.13 -22.40 1.31
C ALA A 88 -5.68 -22.32 0.80
N LEU A 89 -5.01 -21.21 1.05
CA LEU A 89 -3.58 -21.04 0.71
C LEU A 89 -2.71 -21.98 1.55
N GLY A 90 -3.00 -22.13 2.85
CA GLY A 90 -2.26 -23.04 3.75
C GLY A 90 -2.40 -24.52 3.39
N TRP A 91 -3.46 -24.89 2.67
CA TRP A 91 -3.71 -26.25 2.17
C TRP A 91 -3.41 -26.41 0.67
N SER A 92 -2.85 -25.40 0.03
CA SER A 92 -2.53 -25.51 -1.40
C SER A 92 -1.33 -26.43 -1.63
N GLU A 93 -1.50 -27.41 -2.52
CA GLU A 93 -0.47 -28.37 -2.90
C GLU A 93 0.28 -27.96 -4.18
N ASN A 94 -0.18 -26.91 -4.86
CA ASN A 94 0.40 -26.46 -6.12
C ASN A 94 0.24 -24.95 -6.31
N PHE A 95 1.05 -24.38 -7.19
CA PHE A 95 1.05 -22.96 -7.49
C PHE A 95 -0.29 -22.41 -7.99
N PRO A 96 -1.04 -23.03 -8.93
CA PRO A 96 -2.33 -22.51 -9.39
C PRO A 96 -3.36 -22.38 -8.26
N ALA A 97 -3.45 -23.38 -7.36
CA ALA A 97 -4.34 -23.32 -6.20
C ALA A 97 -3.95 -22.17 -5.26
N ALA A 98 -2.65 -22.03 -4.98
CA ALA A 98 -2.11 -20.94 -4.18
C ALA A 98 -2.42 -19.56 -4.80
N LEU A 99 -2.28 -19.44 -6.11
CA LEU A 99 -2.55 -18.19 -6.85
C LEU A 99 -4.04 -17.79 -6.78
N VAL A 100 -4.95 -18.75 -6.98
CA VAL A 100 -6.40 -18.53 -6.86
C VAL A 100 -6.75 -18.12 -5.43
N ALA A 101 -6.30 -18.88 -4.43
CA ALA A 101 -6.53 -18.56 -3.04
C ALA A 101 -6.04 -17.14 -2.71
N ARG A 102 -4.86 -16.78 -3.18
CA ARG A 102 -4.26 -15.46 -2.96
C ARG A 102 -5.06 -14.33 -3.60
N THR A 103 -5.57 -14.55 -4.82
CA THR A 103 -6.43 -13.58 -5.53
C THR A 103 -7.75 -13.36 -4.78
N VAL A 104 -8.37 -14.43 -4.28
CA VAL A 104 -9.60 -14.35 -3.46
C VAL A 104 -9.35 -13.53 -2.18
N GLY A 105 -8.24 -13.78 -1.49
CA GLY A 105 -7.84 -12.98 -0.32
C GLY A 105 -7.65 -11.51 -0.63
N GLY A 106 -7.05 -11.21 -1.78
CA GLY A 106 -6.87 -9.85 -2.27
C GLY A 106 -8.19 -9.13 -2.59
N ALA A 107 -9.15 -9.84 -3.16
CA ALA A 107 -10.50 -9.30 -3.39
C ALA A 107 -11.17 -8.94 -2.05
N GLY A 108 -11.09 -9.83 -1.05
CA GLY A 108 -11.55 -9.58 0.30
C GLY A 108 -10.89 -8.36 0.94
N ALA A 109 -9.56 -8.28 0.84
CA ALA A 109 -8.79 -7.16 1.37
C ALA A 109 -9.16 -5.82 0.71
N THR A 110 -9.36 -5.80 -0.61
CA THR A 110 -9.80 -4.60 -1.33
C THR A 110 -11.15 -4.11 -0.83
N ILE A 111 -12.12 -5.03 -0.65
CA ILE A 111 -13.44 -4.69 -0.10
C ILE A 111 -13.30 -4.10 1.32
N VAL A 112 -12.50 -4.72 2.19
CA VAL A 112 -12.28 -4.24 3.57
C VAL A 112 -11.69 -2.83 3.58
N VAL A 113 -10.69 -2.55 2.72
CA VAL A 113 -10.06 -1.22 2.62
C VAL A 113 -11.07 -0.16 2.20
N LEU A 114 -11.91 -0.45 1.21
CA LEU A 114 -12.93 0.48 0.71
C LEU A 114 -14.01 0.74 1.76
N VAL A 115 -14.54 -0.32 2.38
CA VAL A 115 -15.55 -0.22 3.43
C VAL A 115 -15.01 0.52 4.66
N ALA A 116 -13.79 0.21 5.11
CA ALA A 116 -13.19 0.90 6.25
C ALA A 116 -13.00 2.39 5.97
N THR A 117 -12.56 2.75 4.76
CA THR A 117 -12.41 4.16 4.35
C THR A 117 -13.76 4.87 4.35
N LYS A 118 -14.81 4.26 3.77
CA LYS A 118 -16.16 4.82 3.73
C LYS A 118 -16.73 5.00 5.13
N LEU A 119 -16.74 3.95 5.96
CA LEU A 119 -17.25 4.03 7.31
C LEU A 119 -16.52 5.10 8.15
N THR A 120 -15.21 5.27 7.96
CA THR A 120 -14.48 6.34 8.64
C THR A 120 -14.99 7.72 8.21
N THR A 121 -15.27 7.94 6.92
CA THR A 121 -15.84 9.21 6.46
C THR A 121 -17.26 9.44 6.97
N ASP A 122 -18.04 8.38 7.18
CA ASP A 122 -19.43 8.47 7.64
C ASP A 122 -19.54 8.69 9.16
N TRP A 123 -18.52 8.29 9.94
CA TRP A 123 -18.51 8.41 11.40
C TRP A 123 -17.80 9.66 11.95
N PHE A 124 -16.96 10.33 11.14
CA PHE A 124 -16.16 11.45 11.60
C PHE A 124 -16.48 12.75 10.87
N ASP A 125 -16.70 13.81 11.65
CA ASP A 125 -16.97 15.17 11.14
C ASP A 125 -15.75 15.80 10.52
N ARG A 126 -15.95 16.89 9.76
CA ARG A 126 -14.90 17.66 9.06
C ARG A 126 -13.69 18.04 9.95
N ARG A 127 -13.89 18.23 11.24
CA ARG A 127 -12.81 18.60 12.18
C ARG A 127 -11.89 17.43 12.54
N GLU A 128 -12.41 16.22 12.58
CA GLU A 128 -11.69 15.02 13.05
C GLU A 128 -11.37 14.02 11.95
N ILE A 129 -11.97 14.19 10.76
CA ILE A 129 -11.79 13.25 9.64
C ILE A 129 -10.33 13.09 9.23
N VAL A 130 -9.54 14.17 9.28
CA VAL A 130 -8.11 14.13 8.90
C VAL A 130 -7.34 13.22 9.86
N LEU A 131 -7.59 13.34 11.16
CA LEU A 131 -6.95 12.50 12.16
C LEU A 131 -7.40 11.03 12.03
N ALA A 132 -8.71 10.81 11.90
CA ALA A 132 -9.27 9.46 11.76
C ALA A 132 -8.73 8.74 10.51
N MET A 133 -8.66 9.44 9.37
CA MET A 133 -8.10 8.89 8.13
C MET A 133 -6.59 8.65 8.24
N SER A 134 -5.85 9.52 8.89
CA SER A 134 -4.42 9.31 9.13
C SER A 134 -4.16 8.08 9.97
N LEU A 135 -4.91 7.89 11.05
CA LEU A 135 -4.83 6.69 11.88
C LEU A 135 -5.22 5.45 11.07
N LEU A 136 -6.31 5.51 10.30
CA LEU A 136 -6.72 4.39 9.45
C LEU A 136 -5.63 4.02 8.43
N GLN A 137 -4.94 5.00 7.85
CA GLN A 137 -3.88 4.73 6.86
C GLN A 137 -2.66 4.03 7.47
N MET A 138 -2.37 4.25 8.75
CA MET A 138 -1.28 3.56 9.45
C MET A 138 -1.58 2.06 9.70
N SER A 139 -2.84 1.62 9.60
CA SER A 139 -3.24 0.25 9.94
C SER A 139 -2.61 -0.82 9.07
N TRP A 140 -2.49 -0.58 7.76
CA TRP A 140 -1.88 -1.55 6.85
C TRP A 140 -0.38 -1.80 7.14
N PRO A 141 0.47 -0.77 7.20
CA PRO A 141 1.86 -0.96 7.59
C PRO A 141 1.99 -1.50 9.02
N PHE A 142 1.08 -1.15 9.94
CA PHE A 142 1.07 -1.73 11.28
C PHE A 142 0.85 -3.24 11.26
N GLY A 143 -0.11 -3.73 10.45
CA GLY A 143 -0.33 -5.16 10.26
C GLY A 143 0.88 -5.87 9.66
N ALA A 144 1.49 -5.30 8.62
CA ALA A 144 2.67 -5.86 7.97
C ALA A 144 3.90 -5.89 8.92
N MET A 145 4.05 -4.86 9.74
CA MET A 145 5.12 -4.76 10.75
C MET A 145 5.02 -5.88 11.80
N LEU A 146 3.83 -6.13 12.32
CA LEU A 146 3.59 -7.21 13.28
C LEU A 146 3.75 -8.58 12.63
N ALA A 147 3.35 -8.71 11.37
CA ALA A 147 3.43 -9.96 10.63
C ALA A 147 4.85 -10.50 10.53
N LEU A 148 5.82 -9.65 10.17
CA LEU A 148 7.19 -10.09 9.88
C LEU A 148 7.82 -10.93 11.00
N PRO A 149 7.95 -10.44 12.25
CA PRO A 149 8.57 -11.23 13.32
C PRO A 149 7.68 -12.40 13.76
N ILE A 150 6.36 -12.19 13.87
CA ILE A 150 5.43 -13.24 14.32
C ILE A 150 5.43 -14.40 13.32
N GLN A 151 5.27 -14.10 12.05
CA GLN A 151 5.19 -15.11 10.99
C GLN A 151 6.53 -15.82 10.76
N ALA A 152 7.66 -15.14 10.98
CA ALA A 152 8.97 -15.78 10.93
C ALA A 152 9.13 -16.85 12.03
N VAL A 153 8.65 -16.58 13.26
CA VAL A 153 8.64 -17.57 14.35
C VAL A 153 7.67 -18.71 14.02
N VAL A 154 6.45 -18.39 13.57
CA VAL A 154 5.46 -19.41 13.17
C VAL A 154 6.00 -20.31 12.06
N ALA A 155 6.69 -19.72 11.06
CA ALA A 155 7.30 -20.47 9.96
C ALA A 155 8.37 -21.46 10.43
N GLN A 156 9.18 -21.05 11.41
CA GLN A 156 10.23 -21.91 11.98
C GLN A 156 9.67 -23.07 12.79
N LEU A 157 8.59 -22.83 13.55
CA LEU A 157 8.03 -23.85 14.44
C LEU A 157 7.08 -24.83 13.73
N TRP A 158 6.27 -24.33 12.79
CA TRP A 158 5.16 -25.08 12.20
C TRP A 158 5.10 -25.02 10.67
N GLY A 159 6.09 -24.42 10.02
CA GLY A 159 6.16 -24.31 8.57
C GLY A 159 5.26 -23.22 7.98
N TRP A 160 5.32 -23.09 6.65
CA TRP A 160 4.59 -22.05 5.93
C TRP A 160 3.06 -22.22 5.94
N PRO A 161 2.45 -23.44 6.00
CA PRO A 161 1.00 -23.56 6.12
C PRO A 161 0.45 -22.88 7.36
N ALA A 162 1.15 -23.02 8.50
CA ALA A 162 0.77 -22.37 9.74
C ALA A 162 0.85 -20.82 9.65
N VAL A 163 1.78 -20.28 8.86
CA VAL A 163 1.85 -18.84 8.58
C VAL A 163 0.58 -18.37 7.86
N MET A 164 0.10 -19.11 6.87
CA MET A 164 -1.14 -18.78 6.15
C MET A 164 -2.36 -18.86 7.07
N ILE A 165 -2.42 -19.89 7.90
CA ILE A 165 -3.48 -20.07 8.91
C ILE A 165 -3.43 -18.94 9.95
N SER A 166 -2.25 -18.47 10.38
CA SER A 166 -2.13 -17.33 11.29
C SER A 166 -2.76 -16.06 10.70
N GLY A 167 -2.59 -15.83 9.39
CA GLY A 167 -3.26 -14.76 8.65
C GLY A 167 -4.77 -14.94 8.61
N ALA A 168 -5.25 -16.18 8.40
CA ALA A 168 -6.68 -16.51 8.43
C ALA A 168 -7.28 -16.27 9.81
N LEU A 169 -6.60 -16.65 10.88
CA LEU A 169 -7.03 -16.41 12.27
C LEU A 169 -7.10 -14.91 12.58
N CYS A 170 -6.13 -14.13 12.11
CA CYS A 170 -6.15 -12.68 12.26
C CYS A 170 -7.35 -12.05 11.53
N ALA A 171 -7.65 -12.49 10.32
CA ALA A 171 -8.84 -12.04 9.56
C ALA A 171 -10.15 -12.52 10.23
N GLY A 172 -10.18 -13.72 10.77
CA GLY A 172 -11.32 -14.26 11.54
C GLY A 172 -11.60 -13.49 12.83
N ALA A 173 -10.55 -13.14 13.58
CA ALA A 173 -10.67 -12.28 14.76
C ALA A 173 -11.20 -10.89 14.39
N ALA A 174 -10.68 -10.30 13.30
CA ALA A 174 -11.18 -9.04 12.77
C ALA A 174 -12.64 -9.15 12.29
N PHE A 175 -13.05 -10.28 11.70
CA PHE A 175 -14.44 -10.56 11.32
C PHE A 175 -15.37 -10.52 12.54
N LEU A 176 -15.01 -11.22 13.62
CA LEU A 176 -15.79 -11.22 14.85
C LEU A 176 -15.90 -9.82 15.46
N ALA A 177 -14.79 -9.07 15.51
CA ALA A 177 -14.81 -7.69 15.98
C ALA A 177 -15.68 -6.80 15.09
N PHE A 178 -15.57 -6.95 13.76
CA PHE A 178 -16.34 -6.16 12.79
C PHE A 178 -17.84 -6.43 12.84
N ALA A 179 -18.27 -7.62 13.29
CA ALA A 179 -19.68 -7.94 13.49
C ALA A 179 -20.38 -7.00 14.50
N PHE A 180 -19.62 -6.39 15.41
CA PHE A 180 -20.13 -5.39 16.36
C PHE A 180 -20.16 -3.95 15.80
N VAL A 181 -19.67 -3.71 14.58
CA VAL A 181 -19.76 -2.40 13.93
C VAL A 181 -21.21 -2.08 13.64
N SER A 182 -21.66 -0.95 14.12
CA SER A 182 -23.00 -0.44 13.83
C SER A 182 -22.98 0.42 12.57
N PRO A 183 -24.10 0.47 11.81
CA PRO A 183 -24.23 1.44 10.72
C PRO A 183 -24.01 2.86 11.22
N ALA A 184 -23.43 3.71 10.39
CA ALA A 184 -23.31 5.12 10.71
C ALA A 184 -24.71 5.76 10.91
N PRO A 185 -24.84 6.75 11.82
CA PRO A 185 -26.08 7.52 11.92
C PRO A 185 -26.26 8.25 10.60
N GLN A 186 -27.34 7.96 9.90
CA GLN A 186 -27.74 8.43 8.56
C GLN A 186 -26.62 9.05 7.75
N ALA A 187 -26.10 8.25 6.82
CA ALA A 187 -25.12 8.71 5.85
C ALA A 187 -25.64 10.00 5.19
N MET A 188 -24.83 11.05 5.24
CA MET A 188 -25.01 12.20 4.38
C MET A 188 -25.00 11.66 2.96
N GLN A 189 -26.13 11.73 2.26
CA GLN A 189 -26.34 11.20 0.92
C GLN A 189 -25.12 11.46 0.05
N ALA A 190 -24.60 10.39 -0.53
CA ALA A 190 -23.50 10.46 -1.46
C ALA A 190 -23.79 11.56 -2.49
N ALA A 191 -22.97 12.56 -2.51
CA ALA A 191 -23.01 13.56 -3.57
C ALA A 191 -22.97 12.80 -4.88
N THR A 192 -23.95 13.01 -5.74
CA THR A 192 -24.03 12.46 -7.10
C THR A 192 -22.66 12.55 -7.72
N VAL A 193 -22.12 11.40 -8.12
CA VAL A 193 -20.83 11.34 -8.82
C VAL A 193 -21.02 12.03 -10.14
N ASP A 194 -20.73 13.32 -10.15
CA ASP A 194 -20.71 14.10 -11.38
C ASP A 194 -19.64 13.48 -12.28
N ARG A 195 -20.02 13.02 -13.46
CA ARG A 195 -19.14 12.41 -14.45
C ARG A 195 -18.27 13.50 -15.10
N ALA A 196 -17.53 14.24 -14.29
CA ALA A 196 -16.61 15.25 -14.79
C ALA A 196 -15.52 14.57 -15.63
N LYS A 197 -15.53 14.82 -16.93
CA LYS A 197 -14.45 14.35 -17.82
C LYS A 197 -13.16 15.05 -17.40
N LEU A 198 -12.08 14.28 -17.22
CA LEU A 198 -10.75 14.84 -17.00
C LEU A 198 -10.21 15.38 -18.33
N PRO A 199 -9.90 16.68 -18.43
CA PRO A 199 -9.19 17.21 -19.59
C PRO A 199 -7.83 16.52 -19.74
N GLY A 200 -7.38 16.29 -20.99
CA GLY A 200 -6.07 15.65 -21.24
C GLY A 200 -4.89 16.33 -20.54
N ALA A 201 -4.96 17.65 -20.38
CA ALA A 201 -3.96 18.45 -19.66
C ALA A 201 -3.86 18.12 -18.16
N VAL A 202 -4.87 17.47 -17.58
CA VAL A 202 -4.88 17.03 -16.17
C VAL A 202 -4.53 15.55 -16.07
N LEU A 203 -4.90 14.76 -17.07
CA LEU A 203 -4.73 13.32 -17.07
C LEU A 203 -3.25 12.92 -16.95
N LEU A 204 -2.37 13.55 -17.74
CA LEU A 204 -0.92 13.21 -17.74
C LEU A 204 -0.25 13.49 -16.38
N PRO A 205 -0.37 14.68 -15.74
CA PRO A 205 0.18 14.91 -14.41
C PRO A 205 -0.37 13.93 -13.36
N VAL A 206 -1.66 13.63 -13.38
CA VAL A 206 -2.28 12.69 -12.43
C VAL A 206 -1.74 11.26 -12.64
N THR A 207 -1.56 10.83 -13.89
CA THR A 207 -0.96 9.54 -14.24
C THR A 207 0.49 9.46 -13.73
N ILE A 208 1.29 10.50 -13.95
CA ILE A 208 2.68 10.57 -13.43
C ILE A 208 2.67 10.47 -11.90
N ALA A 209 1.82 11.21 -11.21
CA ALA A 209 1.70 11.13 -9.75
C ALA A 209 1.32 9.71 -9.29
N GLY A 210 0.41 9.04 -10.00
CA GLY A 210 0.02 7.65 -9.73
C GLY A 210 1.17 6.65 -9.95
N ILE A 211 1.96 6.85 -10.99
CA ILE A 211 3.17 6.04 -11.25
C ILE A 211 4.21 6.28 -10.15
N VAL A 212 4.44 7.52 -9.73
CA VAL A 212 5.35 7.87 -8.62
C VAL A 212 4.91 7.19 -7.33
N TRP A 213 3.62 7.23 -7.02
CA TRP A 213 3.04 6.54 -5.86
C TRP A 213 3.21 5.03 -5.96
N GLY A 214 2.91 4.44 -7.12
CA GLY A 214 3.09 3.01 -7.38
C GLY A 214 4.55 2.58 -7.28
N ALA A 215 5.47 3.32 -7.86
CA ALA A 215 6.91 3.01 -7.84
C ALA A 215 7.49 3.04 -6.42
N MET A 216 7.13 4.06 -5.62
CA MET A 216 7.55 4.14 -4.21
C MET A 216 6.99 2.95 -3.40
N ASN A 217 5.70 2.66 -3.52
CA ASN A 217 5.09 1.55 -2.78
C ASN A 217 5.61 0.19 -3.23
N LEU A 218 5.84 0.01 -4.53
CA LEU A 218 6.47 -1.20 -5.06
C LEU A 218 7.87 -1.40 -4.47
N ALA A 219 8.69 -0.34 -4.43
CA ALA A 219 10.01 -0.41 -3.80
C ALA A 219 9.93 -0.81 -2.32
N CYS A 220 8.95 -0.30 -1.57
CA CYS A 220 8.70 -0.70 -0.19
C CYS A 220 8.32 -2.18 -0.08
N ILE A 221 7.39 -2.66 -0.92
CA ILE A 221 6.99 -4.08 -0.89
C ILE A 221 8.15 -5.00 -1.25
N LEU A 222 8.93 -4.65 -2.26
CA LEU A 222 10.11 -5.44 -2.63
C LEU A 222 11.11 -5.48 -1.47
N PHE A 223 11.34 -4.35 -0.78
CA PHE A 223 12.19 -4.33 0.39
C PHE A 223 11.63 -5.22 1.51
N PHE A 224 10.37 -5.05 1.89
CA PHE A 224 9.77 -5.81 2.99
C PHE A 224 9.68 -7.32 2.71
N SER A 225 9.55 -7.71 1.44
CA SER A 225 9.45 -9.12 1.06
C SER A 225 10.80 -9.78 0.81
N TYR A 226 11.78 -9.05 0.27
CA TYR A 226 13.05 -9.64 -0.18
C TYR A 226 14.26 -9.29 0.70
N ALA A 227 14.19 -8.26 1.55
CA ALA A 227 15.29 -7.97 2.47
C ALA A 227 15.52 -9.09 3.48
N PRO A 228 14.48 -9.70 4.11
CA PRO A 228 14.68 -10.87 4.97
C PRO A 228 15.33 -12.03 4.23
N LEU A 229 14.94 -12.28 2.97
CA LEU A 229 15.50 -13.36 2.15
C LEU A 229 17.00 -13.15 1.88
N LEU A 230 17.40 -11.92 1.53
CA LEU A 230 18.81 -11.59 1.30
C LEU A 230 19.65 -11.74 2.58
N MET A 231 19.13 -11.26 3.73
CA MET A 231 19.82 -11.41 5.01
C MET A 231 19.97 -12.88 5.41
N THR A 232 18.93 -13.67 5.22
CA THR A 232 18.97 -15.12 5.52
C THR A 232 19.95 -15.85 4.59
N ALA A 233 19.96 -15.50 3.29
CA ALA A 233 20.92 -16.05 2.35
C ALA A 233 22.38 -15.68 2.69
N ARG A 234 22.61 -14.63 3.49
CA ARG A 234 23.90 -14.21 4.03
C ARG A 234 24.22 -14.76 5.42
N GLY A 235 23.40 -15.69 5.91
CA GLY A 235 23.62 -16.39 7.19
C GLY A 235 22.96 -15.77 8.42
N SER A 236 22.12 -14.74 8.27
CA SER A 236 21.33 -14.23 9.39
C SER A 236 20.21 -15.20 9.75
N ALA A 237 19.90 -15.33 11.03
CA ALA A 237 18.71 -16.09 11.45
C ALA A 237 17.43 -15.45 10.87
N PRO A 238 16.47 -16.23 10.35
CA PRO A 238 15.26 -15.70 9.72
C PRO A 238 14.47 -14.74 10.61
N THR A 239 14.39 -15.02 11.92
CA THR A 239 13.73 -14.14 12.90
C THR A 239 14.44 -12.82 13.07
N VAL A 240 15.78 -12.79 13.06
CA VAL A 240 16.57 -11.55 13.12
C VAL A 240 16.37 -10.73 11.86
N ALA A 241 16.43 -11.36 10.69
CA ALA A 241 16.21 -10.72 9.41
C ALA A 241 14.80 -10.08 9.32
N ALA A 242 13.77 -10.83 9.72
CA ALA A 242 12.40 -10.36 9.76
C ALA A 242 12.20 -9.19 10.76
N SER A 243 12.80 -9.29 11.95
CA SER A 243 12.70 -8.24 12.98
C SER A 243 13.37 -6.93 12.55
N LEU A 244 14.54 -6.99 11.91
CA LEU A 244 15.23 -5.82 11.39
C LEU A 244 14.43 -5.15 10.26
N THR A 245 13.84 -5.96 9.38
CA THR A 245 12.95 -5.42 8.31
C THR A 245 11.68 -4.80 8.91
N SER A 246 11.11 -5.44 9.94
CA SER A 246 9.97 -4.90 10.68
C SER A 246 10.29 -3.53 11.31
N LEU A 247 11.51 -3.36 11.85
CA LEU A 247 11.95 -2.10 12.42
C LEU A 247 11.91 -0.93 11.41
N ALA A 248 12.24 -1.20 10.14
CA ALA A 248 12.10 -0.20 9.08
C ALA A 248 10.63 0.22 8.89
N ILE A 249 9.67 -0.71 8.97
CA ILE A 249 8.24 -0.38 8.88
C ILE A 249 7.80 0.44 10.09
N TRP A 250 8.26 0.12 11.30
CA TRP A 250 8.03 0.90 12.52
C TRP A 250 8.41 2.36 12.33
N LEU A 251 9.63 2.59 11.84
CA LEU A 251 10.13 3.93 11.58
C LEU A 251 9.35 4.64 10.49
N THR A 252 8.94 3.93 9.43
CA THR A 252 8.08 4.49 8.38
C THR A 252 6.75 4.99 8.97
N ILE A 253 6.12 4.20 9.85
CA ILE A 253 4.85 4.59 10.49
C ILE A 253 5.01 5.89 11.28
N LEU A 254 6.09 6.02 12.06
CA LEU A 254 6.39 7.23 12.82
C LEU A 254 6.81 8.41 11.94
N ALA A 255 7.51 8.14 10.84
CA ALA A 255 8.01 9.15 9.92
C ALA A 255 6.92 9.70 8.98
N ILE A 256 5.79 9.01 8.76
CA ILE A 256 4.69 9.50 7.91
C ILE A 256 4.11 10.82 8.45
N PRO A 257 3.60 10.91 9.69
CA PRO A 257 3.02 12.15 10.20
C PRO A 257 4.06 13.24 10.43
N THR A 258 5.20 12.90 10.97
CA THR A 258 6.29 13.87 11.26
C THR A 258 6.88 14.44 9.96
N GLY A 259 7.14 13.58 8.99
CA GLY A 259 7.63 13.99 7.68
C GLY A 259 6.60 14.80 6.90
N GLY A 260 5.33 14.43 6.93
CA GLY A 260 4.25 15.20 6.33
C GLY A 260 4.18 16.62 6.89
N TYR A 261 4.32 16.77 8.22
CA TYR A 261 4.37 18.07 8.86
C TYR A 261 5.58 18.91 8.42
N VAL A 262 6.77 18.31 8.36
CA VAL A 262 8.00 18.99 7.90
C VAL A 262 7.86 19.44 6.45
N VAL A 263 7.39 18.56 5.55
CA VAL A 263 7.18 18.89 4.14
C VAL A 263 6.17 20.03 3.97
N HIS A 264 5.08 19.99 4.74
CA HIS A 264 4.08 21.06 4.73
C HIS A 264 4.67 22.41 5.16
N ARG A 265 5.46 22.43 6.24
CA ARG A 265 6.14 23.65 6.70
C ARG A 265 7.15 24.21 5.70
N LEU A 266 7.91 23.34 5.05
CA LEU A 266 8.92 23.75 4.06
C LEU A 266 8.29 24.24 2.74
N GLY A 267 7.04 23.85 2.43
CA GLY A 267 6.34 24.22 1.21
C GLY A 267 6.98 23.72 -0.10
N LYS A 268 7.87 22.72 -0.01
CA LYS A 268 8.67 22.19 -1.13
C LYS A 268 8.49 20.68 -1.30
N PRO A 269 7.27 20.18 -1.63
CA PRO A 269 6.99 18.75 -1.69
C PRO A 269 7.84 18.00 -2.72
N ILE A 270 8.10 18.60 -3.89
CA ILE A 270 8.93 17.98 -4.94
C ILE A 270 10.38 17.80 -4.49
N ALA A 271 10.97 18.80 -3.82
CA ALA A 271 12.32 18.68 -3.29
C ALA A 271 12.39 17.61 -2.18
N ALA A 272 11.38 17.55 -1.32
CA ALA A 272 11.29 16.52 -0.29
C ALA A 272 11.20 15.11 -0.90
N ILE A 273 10.38 14.92 -1.95
CA ILE A 273 10.29 13.66 -2.68
C ILE A 273 11.66 13.27 -3.26
N ALA A 274 12.34 14.19 -3.95
CA ALA A 274 13.64 13.90 -4.57
C ALA A 274 14.69 13.51 -3.54
N VAL A 275 14.84 14.29 -2.47
CA VAL A 275 15.85 14.06 -1.43
C VAL A 275 15.57 12.75 -0.68
N CYS A 276 14.34 12.54 -0.23
CA CYS A 276 13.99 11.34 0.52
C CYS A 276 14.07 10.07 -0.33
N ALA A 277 13.68 10.14 -1.62
CA ALA A 277 13.82 9.02 -2.55
C ALA A 277 15.30 8.65 -2.79
N LEU A 278 16.18 9.64 -2.94
CA LEU A 278 17.62 9.40 -3.08
C LEU A 278 18.23 8.81 -1.80
N ILE A 279 17.85 9.31 -0.61
CA ILE A 279 18.30 8.75 0.66
C ILE A 279 17.85 7.29 0.79
N ALA A 280 16.58 6.99 0.48
CA ALA A 280 16.05 5.64 0.54
C ALA A 280 16.73 4.71 -0.48
N ALA A 281 16.98 5.18 -1.71
CA ALA A 281 17.70 4.43 -2.73
C ALA A 281 19.15 4.14 -2.33
N SER A 282 19.85 5.13 -1.78
CA SER A 282 21.23 4.97 -1.28
C SER A 282 21.29 3.98 -0.12
N ALA A 283 20.38 4.09 0.85
CA ALA A 283 20.29 3.15 1.96
C ALA A 283 20.06 1.71 1.46
N LEU A 284 19.17 1.54 0.47
CA LEU A 284 18.90 0.22 -0.10
C LEU A 284 20.08 -0.34 -0.89
N THR A 285 20.78 0.50 -1.62
CA THR A 285 22.02 0.10 -2.34
C THR A 285 23.12 -0.35 -1.36
N LEU A 286 23.34 0.39 -0.28
CA LEU A 286 24.30 0.03 0.78
C LEU A 286 23.86 -1.25 1.51
N PHE A 287 22.56 -1.43 1.75
CA PHE A 287 22.01 -2.66 2.32
C PHE A 287 22.33 -3.87 1.43
N VAL A 288 22.13 -3.74 0.12
CA VAL A 288 22.47 -4.79 -0.85
C VAL A 288 23.99 -5.04 -0.90
N ALA A 289 24.80 -4.01 -0.73
CA ALA A 289 26.25 -4.17 -0.60
C ALA A 289 26.71 -4.82 0.72
N GLY A 290 25.79 -4.99 1.70
CA GLY A 290 26.12 -5.58 3.00
C GLY A 290 26.72 -4.59 4.00
N VAL A 291 26.66 -3.30 3.71
CA VAL A 291 27.20 -2.24 4.57
C VAL A 291 26.17 -1.88 5.63
N TYR A 292 26.48 -2.15 6.90
CA TYR A 292 25.65 -1.81 8.06
C TYR A 292 24.14 -2.05 7.85
N PRO A 293 23.67 -3.31 7.62
CA PRO A 293 22.28 -3.58 7.24
C PRO A 293 21.24 -2.96 8.17
N THR A 294 21.50 -2.98 9.48
CA THR A 294 20.61 -2.39 10.47
C THR A 294 20.43 -0.87 10.26
N ILE A 295 21.54 -0.14 10.07
CA ILE A 295 21.50 1.31 9.84
C ILE A 295 20.78 1.61 8.53
N CYS A 296 21.01 0.81 7.49
CA CYS A 296 20.30 0.96 6.21
C CYS A 296 18.79 0.75 6.37
N CYS A 297 18.33 -0.23 7.15
CA CYS A 297 16.91 -0.41 7.46
C CYS A 297 16.32 0.81 8.18
N LEU A 298 17.04 1.38 9.15
CA LEU A 298 16.58 2.57 9.87
C LEU A 298 16.47 3.78 8.95
N ILE A 299 17.50 4.06 8.15
CA ILE A 299 17.54 5.18 7.20
C ILE A 299 16.43 5.02 6.15
N PHE A 300 16.24 3.82 5.60
CA PHE A 300 15.19 3.52 4.63
C PHE A 300 13.81 3.83 5.23
N GLY A 301 13.52 3.30 6.43
CA GLY A 301 12.23 3.51 7.09
C GLY A 301 11.92 4.99 7.35
N ILE A 302 12.91 5.76 7.84
CA ILE A 302 12.76 7.20 8.09
C ILE A 302 12.55 7.97 6.77
N ALA A 303 13.30 7.63 5.72
CA ALA A 303 13.23 8.36 4.45
C ALA A 303 11.92 8.13 3.69
N VAL A 304 11.31 6.94 3.79
CA VAL A 304 10.06 6.62 3.10
C VAL A 304 8.85 7.35 3.69
N GLY A 305 8.85 7.65 4.98
CA GLY A 305 7.71 8.31 5.65
C GLY A 305 7.30 9.64 5.01
N PRO A 306 8.19 10.64 4.91
CA PRO A 306 7.90 11.93 4.29
C PRO A 306 7.48 11.83 2.81
N LEU A 307 8.04 10.85 2.08
CA LEU A 307 7.66 10.55 0.69
C LEU A 307 6.16 10.33 0.55
N SER A 308 5.58 9.51 1.44
CA SER A 308 4.18 9.10 1.37
C SER A 308 3.22 10.29 1.38
N GLY A 309 3.39 11.20 2.35
CA GLY A 309 2.55 12.40 2.47
C GLY A 309 2.74 13.38 1.31
N ALA A 310 3.99 13.58 0.88
CA ALA A 310 4.33 14.48 -0.22
C ALA A 310 3.71 14.00 -1.54
N ILE A 311 3.86 12.72 -1.89
CA ILE A 311 3.33 12.17 -3.15
C ILE A 311 1.80 12.17 -3.16
N LEU A 312 1.14 11.80 -2.05
CA LEU A 312 -0.32 11.83 -1.96
C LEU A 312 -0.91 13.23 -2.10
N SER A 313 -0.14 14.29 -1.86
CA SER A 313 -0.57 15.67 -2.07
C SER A 313 -0.53 16.10 -3.55
N LEU A 314 0.23 15.42 -4.43
CA LEU A 314 0.44 15.84 -5.81
C LEU A 314 -0.87 15.93 -6.63
N PRO A 315 -1.79 14.93 -6.61
CA PRO A 315 -3.02 15.04 -7.40
C PRO A 315 -3.85 16.26 -7.04
N SER A 316 -3.90 16.63 -5.76
CA SER A 316 -4.71 17.76 -5.29
C SER A 316 -4.19 19.11 -5.80
N GLN A 317 -2.93 19.20 -6.25
CA GLN A 317 -2.35 20.44 -6.81
C GLN A 317 -2.83 20.72 -8.25
N VAL A 318 -3.31 19.69 -8.97
CA VAL A 318 -3.75 19.80 -10.37
C VAL A 318 -5.24 19.53 -10.56
N LEU A 319 -5.91 18.91 -9.59
CA LEU A 319 -7.32 18.53 -9.65
C LEU A 319 -8.20 19.60 -9.00
N LYS A 320 -9.19 20.12 -9.74
CA LYS A 320 -10.29 20.90 -9.18
C LYS A 320 -11.18 20.02 -8.28
N PRO A 321 -11.92 20.57 -7.31
CA PRO A 321 -12.77 19.75 -6.42
C PRO A 321 -13.71 18.79 -7.15
N SER A 322 -14.34 19.21 -8.24
CA SER A 322 -15.23 18.38 -9.08
C SER A 322 -14.52 17.25 -9.83
N GLN A 323 -13.21 17.34 -10.03
CA GLN A 323 -12.39 16.37 -10.76
C GLN A 323 -11.71 15.34 -9.86
N ARG A 324 -11.75 15.55 -8.53
CA ARG A 324 -10.98 14.74 -7.57
C ARG A 324 -11.36 13.28 -7.61
N SER A 325 -12.64 12.94 -7.68
CA SER A 325 -13.11 11.54 -7.69
C SER A 325 -12.51 10.75 -8.86
N VAL A 326 -12.65 11.27 -10.08
CA VAL A 326 -12.13 10.61 -11.29
C VAL A 326 -10.59 10.66 -11.31
N GLY A 327 -9.99 11.78 -10.90
CA GLY A 327 -8.53 11.93 -10.86
C GLY A 327 -7.86 10.97 -9.89
N PHE A 328 -8.37 10.82 -8.68
CA PHE A 328 -7.86 9.81 -7.75
C PHE A 328 -8.12 8.39 -8.25
N GLY A 329 -9.20 8.15 -9.01
CA GLY A 329 -9.42 6.87 -9.70
C GLY A 329 -8.25 6.52 -10.62
N VAL A 330 -7.84 7.44 -11.49
CA VAL A 330 -6.67 7.27 -12.38
C VAL A 330 -5.39 7.05 -11.58
N PHE A 331 -5.15 7.87 -10.55
CA PHE A 331 -4.01 7.79 -9.66
C PHE A 331 -3.87 6.38 -9.03
N TYR A 332 -4.95 5.87 -8.44
CA TYR A 332 -4.93 4.55 -7.82
C TYR A 332 -4.91 3.40 -8.84
N THR A 333 -5.47 3.58 -10.03
CA THR A 333 -5.35 2.57 -11.09
C THR A 333 -3.87 2.37 -11.46
N CYS A 334 -3.11 3.45 -11.68
CA CYS A 334 -1.67 3.36 -11.92
C CYS A 334 -0.93 2.65 -10.78
N PHE A 335 -1.26 2.99 -9.54
CA PHE A 335 -0.73 2.32 -8.36
C PHE A 335 -1.00 0.81 -8.37
N TYR A 336 -2.26 0.39 -8.53
CA TYR A 336 -2.62 -1.03 -8.48
C TYR A 336 -2.02 -1.83 -9.65
N VAL A 337 -1.90 -1.24 -10.84
CA VAL A 337 -1.24 -1.89 -11.98
C VAL A 337 0.23 -2.16 -11.67
N LEU A 338 0.97 -1.17 -11.15
CA LEU A 338 2.36 -1.39 -10.77
C LEU A 338 2.50 -2.43 -9.65
N MET A 339 1.59 -2.39 -8.68
CA MET A 339 1.59 -3.29 -7.54
C MET A 339 1.21 -4.73 -7.91
N ALA A 340 0.36 -4.91 -8.95
CA ALA A 340 -0.03 -6.24 -9.43
C ALA A 340 1.08 -6.91 -10.26
N VAL A 341 1.77 -6.14 -11.10
CA VAL A 341 2.77 -6.66 -12.06
C VAL A 341 4.20 -6.57 -11.51
N GLY A 342 4.49 -5.52 -10.75
CA GLY A 342 5.84 -5.20 -10.31
C GLY A 342 6.55 -6.29 -9.50
N PRO A 343 5.90 -6.92 -8.50
CA PRO A 343 6.54 -7.98 -7.73
C PRO A 343 6.92 -9.19 -8.58
N SER A 344 6.09 -9.56 -9.57
CA SER A 344 6.40 -10.64 -10.51
C SER A 344 7.59 -10.30 -11.40
N ALA A 345 7.64 -9.07 -11.92
CA ALA A 345 8.76 -8.61 -12.72
C ALA A 345 10.08 -8.59 -11.92
N ALA A 346 10.03 -8.14 -10.66
CA ALA A 346 11.18 -8.17 -9.77
C ALA A 346 11.60 -9.61 -9.42
N GLY A 347 10.64 -10.51 -9.20
CA GLY A 347 10.90 -11.94 -9.01
C GLY A 347 11.59 -12.56 -10.21
N ARG A 348 11.12 -12.25 -11.42
CA ARG A 348 11.76 -12.72 -12.67
C ARG A 348 13.21 -12.25 -12.78
N LEU A 349 13.51 -11.03 -12.37
CA LEU A 349 14.88 -10.52 -12.34
C LEU A 349 15.75 -11.30 -11.34
N GLN A 350 15.18 -11.69 -10.19
CA GLN A 350 15.87 -12.53 -9.20
C GLN A 350 16.15 -13.93 -9.73
N ASP A 351 15.23 -14.52 -10.50
CA ASP A 351 15.44 -15.84 -11.12
C ASP A 351 16.59 -15.79 -12.13
N ILE A 352 16.65 -14.72 -12.96
CA ILE A 352 17.72 -14.52 -13.93
C ILE A 352 19.08 -14.34 -13.24
N TRP A 353 19.13 -13.53 -12.19
CA TRP A 353 20.39 -13.25 -11.45
C TRP A 353 20.69 -14.29 -10.37
N ARG A 354 19.76 -15.22 -10.11
CA ARG A 354 19.83 -16.25 -9.06
C ARG A 354 20.16 -15.65 -7.67
N SER A 355 19.61 -14.49 -7.38
CA SER A 355 19.88 -13.76 -6.13
C SER A 355 18.70 -12.88 -5.69
N PRO A 356 18.32 -12.92 -4.40
CA PRO A 356 17.34 -11.97 -3.84
C PRO A 356 17.77 -10.51 -3.94
N ALA A 357 19.07 -10.24 -4.13
CA ALA A 357 19.60 -8.88 -4.30
C ALA A 357 19.03 -8.18 -5.53
N ALA A 358 18.71 -8.92 -6.61
CA ALA A 358 18.19 -8.35 -7.84
C ALA A 358 16.87 -7.59 -7.64
N GLY A 359 15.94 -8.13 -6.85
CA GLY A 359 14.69 -7.46 -6.52
C GLY A 359 14.89 -6.19 -5.69
N LEU A 360 15.89 -6.18 -4.81
CA LEU A 360 16.24 -5.00 -4.01
C LEU A 360 16.95 -3.91 -4.84
N ILE A 361 17.77 -4.30 -5.82
CA ILE A 361 18.36 -3.38 -6.79
C ILE A 361 17.27 -2.76 -7.65
N ALA A 362 16.28 -3.55 -8.09
CA ALA A 362 15.12 -3.02 -8.80
C ALA A 362 14.33 -2.02 -7.94
N ALA A 363 14.17 -2.29 -6.64
CA ALA A 363 13.54 -1.36 -5.70
C ALA A 363 14.34 -0.05 -5.58
N ALA A 364 15.68 -0.11 -5.50
CA ALA A 364 16.53 1.08 -5.48
C ALA A 364 16.40 1.89 -6.79
N ALA A 365 16.39 1.21 -7.94
CA ALA A 365 16.18 1.84 -9.24
C ALA A 365 14.82 2.54 -9.36
N LEU A 366 13.75 1.93 -8.85
CA LEU A 366 12.42 2.55 -8.78
C LEU A 366 12.43 3.85 -7.98
N LEU A 367 13.12 3.88 -6.83
CA LEU A 367 13.24 5.09 -6.01
C LEU A 367 14.04 6.19 -6.72
N VAL A 368 15.08 5.83 -7.48
CA VAL A 368 15.81 6.80 -8.32
C VAL A 368 14.91 7.38 -9.41
N VAL A 369 14.07 6.55 -10.05
CA VAL A 369 13.12 6.98 -11.10
C VAL A 369 12.02 7.89 -10.54
N VAL A 370 11.66 7.77 -9.28
CA VAL A 370 10.70 8.67 -8.60
C VAL A 370 11.11 10.14 -8.74
N MET A 371 12.42 10.44 -8.69
CA MET A 371 12.91 11.82 -8.79
C MET A 371 12.60 12.49 -10.14
N PRO A 372 13.05 11.98 -11.31
CA PRO A 372 12.75 12.61 -12.58
C PRO A 372 11.25 12.64 -12.91
N LEU A 373 10.50 11.65 -12.49
CA LEU A 373 9.03 11.65 -12.64
C LEU A 373 8.39 12.78 -11.83
N SER A 374 8.84 13.01 -10.60
CA SER A 374 8.33 14.10 -9.76
C SER A 374 8.69 15.48 -10.30
N LEU A 375 9.88 15.64 -10.89
CA LEU A 375 10.30 16.86 -11.59
C LEU A 375 9.47 17.09 -12.86
N SER A 376 9.15 16.03 -13.60
CA SER A 376 8.26 16.10 -14.78
C SER A 376 6.85 16.52 -14.36
N PHE A 377 6.32 15.98 -13.25
CA PHE A 377 5.06 16.44 -12.68
C PHE A 377 5.09 17.94 -12.37
N ALA A 378 6.13 18.42 -11.71
CA ALA A 378 6.28 19.85 -11.35
C ALA A 378 6.31 20.74 -12.59
N SER A 379 7.06 20.35 -13.63
CA SER A 379 7.14 21.13 -14.88
C SER A 379 5.78 21.25 -15.59
N LEU A 380 5.02 20.15 -15.65
CA LEU A 380 3.69 20.13 -16.25
C LEU A 380 2.67 20.94 -15.43
N SER A 381 2.73 20.82 -14.10
CA SER A 381 1.86 21.58 -13.19
C SER A 381 2.11 23.08 -13.30
N ASN A 382 3.37 23.52 -13.31
CA ASN A 382 3.75 24.92 -13.43
C ASN A 382 3.33 25.53 -14.78
N ARG A 383 3.58 24.83 -15.88
CA ARG A 383 3.14 25.28 -17.23
C ARG A 383 1.64 25.53 -17.26
N ARG A 384 0.87 24.65 -16.65
CA ARG A 384 -0.59 24.80 -16.60
C ARG A 384 -1.02 26.02 -15.79
N GLN A 385 -0.43 26.23 -14.62
CA GLN A 385 -0.76 27.42 -13.79
C GLN A 385 -0.46 28.72 -14.52
N ILE A 386 0.61 28.79 -15.29
CA ILE A 386 0.96 29.94 -16.12
C ILE A 386 -0.11 30.19 -17.19
N VAL A 387 -0.55 29.16 -17.91
CA VAL A 387 -1.59 29.25 -18.95
C VAL A 387 -2.94 29.68 -18.36
N GLU A 388 -3.34 29.10 -17.22
CA GLU A 388 -4.60 29.45 -16.54
C GLU A 388 -4.58 30.92 -16.06
N ARG A 389 -3.46 31.38 -15.47
CA ARG A 389 -3.29 32.79 -15.06
C ARG A 389 -3.32 33.76 -16.27
N GLY A 390 -2.67 33.41 -17.37
CA GLY A 390 -2.71 34.20 -18.60
C GLY A 390 -4.14 34.42 -19.11
N ARG A 391 -4.93 33.34 -19.18
CA ARG A 391 -6.34 33.41 -19.59
C ARG A 391 -7.22 34.26 -18.66
N GLU A 392 -6.99 34.13 -17.34
CA GLU A 392 -7.73 34.97 -16.36
C GLU A 392 -7.39 36.43 -16.49
N THR A 393 -6.14 36.77 -16.80
CA THR A 393 -5.70 38.14 -17.03
C THR A 393 -6.30 38.71 -18.32
N GLU A 394 -6.35 37.94 -19.40
CA GLU A 394 -6.99 38.33 -20.67
C GLU A 394 -8.49 38.54 -20.50
N LEU A 395 -9.19 37.66 -19.77
CA LEU A 395 -10.61 37.81 -19.50
C LEU A 395 -10.93 39.09 -18.66
N ARG A 396 -10.06 39.41 -17.69
CA ARG A 396 -10.21 40.65 -16.88
C ARG A 396 -9.88 41.92 -17.67
N ALA A 397 -9.02 41.83 -18.69
CA ALA A 397 -8.70 42.95 -19.54
C ALA A 397 -9.79 43.20 -20.62
N ALA A 398 -10.62 42.20 -20.92
CA ALA A 398 -11.71 42.27 -21.89
C ALA A 398 -13.09 42.61 -21.26
N SER A 399 -13.18 42.63 -19.92
CA SER A 399 -14.37 43.06 -19.14
C SER A 399 -14.23 44.49 -18.66
#